data_e4801bd2baec088bd2e09554c702d567
#
_entry.id   e4801bd2baec088bd2e09554c702d567
#
_cell.length_a   1.000
_cell.length_b   1.000
_cell.length_c   1.000
_cell.angle_alpha   90.00
_cell.angle_beta   90.00
_cell.angle_gamma   90.00
#
_symmetry.space_group_name_H-M   'P 1'
#
loop_
_entity.id
_entity.type
_entity.pdbx_description
1 polymer ?
#
loop_
_entity_poly.entity_id
_entity_poly.type
_entity_poly.pdbx_seq_one_letter_code
_entity_poly.pdbx_strand_id
1 'polypeptide(L)'
;MNPPNNDKLPWDVRQQVLWIVRGYERQKREYLRSRMEILSTGGDRSATYTVNGEERREYLPTAHNASRTTENVATRLAALDATTAVRQIRAVERARYHIGDGLPSELADKLREAVWMNCMDGRKYPFERLYVVGLERTTFYRRRNEFLRQIAAEMGLF
;
A
#
# COMPACT_ATOMS: atom_id res chain seq x y z
N MET A 1 -16.77 3.92 -37.53
CA MET A 1 -15.49 3.72 -36.83
C MET A 1 -15.72 3.86 -35.34
N ASN A 2 -15.74 2.79 -34.62
CA ASN A 2 -15.73 2.91 -33.16
C ASN A 2 -14.39 3.51 -32.73
N PRO A 3 -14.36 4.53 -31.85
CA PRO A 3 -13.11 5.01 -31.29
C PRO A 3 -12.37 3.80 -30.67
N PRO A 4 -11.05 3.75 -30.76
CA PRO A 4 -10.30 2.68 -30.14
C PRO A 4 -10.72 2.63 -28.67
N ASN A 5 -11.10 1.45 -28.21
CA ASN A 5 -11.52 1.22 -26.82
C ASN A 5 -10.29 1.45 -25.90
N ASN A 6 -10.05 2.73 -25.63
CA ASN A 6 -8.91 3.24 -24.85
C ASN A 6 -9.04 2.92 -23.34
N ASP A 7 -10.09 2.15 -22.98
CA ASP A 7 -10.39 1.81 -21.60
C ASP A 7 -9.65 0.59 -21.07
N LYS A 8 -8.95 -0.14 -21.93
CA LYS A 8 -8.21 -1.32 -21.49
C LYS A 8 -6.75 -0.96 -21.22
N LEU A 9 -6.31 -1.19 -19.99
CA LEU A 9 -4.89 -1.14 -19.68
C LEU A 9 -4.10 -2.06 -20.60
N PRO A 10 -2.94 -1.61 -21.13
CA PRO A 10 -1.99 -2.50 -21.78
C PRO A 10 -1.68 -3.71 -20.90
N TRP A 11 -1.45 -4.85 -21.53
CA TRP A 11 -1.25 -6.11 -20.79
C TRP A 11 -0.08 -6.04 -19.80
N ASP A 12 1.03 -5.46 -20.21
CA ASP A 12 2.24 -5.27 -19.39
C ASP A 12 1.99 -4.36 -18.18
N VAL A 13 1.29 -3.25 -18.39
CA VAL A 13 0.88 -2.33 -17.31
C VAL A 13 -0.04 -3.04 -16.34
N ARG A 14 -1.00 -3.82 -16.84
CA ARG A 14 -1.90 -4.62 -15.99
C ARG A 14 -1.14 -5.59 -15.12
N GLN A 15 -0.14 -6.29 -15.67
CA GLN A 15 0.68 -7.22 -14.90
C GLN A 15 1.49 -6.50 -13.81
N GLN A 16 2.06 -5.35 -14.11
CA GLN A 16 2.78 -4.53 -13.13
C GLN A 16 1.86 -4.10 -11.98
N VAL A 17 0.66 -3.62 -12.29
CA VAL A 17 -0.32 -3.20 -11.26
C VAL A 17 -0.78 -4.38 -10.42
N LEU A 18 -1.07 -5.53 -11.03
CA LEU A 18 -1.41 -6.75 -10.29
C LEU A 18 -0.29 -7.18 -9.35
N TRP A 19 0.96 -7.00 -9.75
CA TRP A 19 2.12 -7.27 -8.90
C TRP A 19 2.18 -6.34 -7.69
N ILE A 20 1.89 -5.05 -7.89
CA ILE A 20 1.77 -4.06 -6.80
C ILE A 20 0.66 -4.45 -5.83
N VAL A 21 -0.52 -4.81 -6.34
CA VAL A 21 -1.67 -5.21 -5.51
C VAL A 21 -1.35 -6.47 -4.71
N ARG A 22 -0.76 -7.48 -5.32
CA ARG A 22 -0.38 -8.74 -4.67
C ARG A 22 0.72 -8.56 -3.62
N GLY A 23 1.58 -7.58 -3.79
CA GLY A 23 2.63 -7.23 -2.83
C GLY A 23 2.18 -6.34 -1.67
N TYR A 24 0.96 -5.82 -1.71
CA TYR A 24 0.46 -4.80 -0.78
C TYR A 24 0.58 -5.22 0.69
N GLU A 25 0.06 -6.40 1.07
CA GLU A 25 0.06 -6.85 2.46
C GLU A 25 1.47 -6.99 3.05
N ARG A 26 2.41 -7.49 2.26
CA ARG A 26 3.81 -7.59 2.65
C ARG A 26 4.42 -6.20 2.83
N GLN A 27 4.26 -5.33 1.85
CA GLN A 27 4.79 -3.96 1.87
C GLN A 27 4.21 -3.15 3.03
N LYS A 28 2.91 -3.31 3.30
CA LYS A 28 2.24 -2.64 4.42
C LYS A 28 2.81 -3.05 5.77
N ARG A 29 3.03 -4.35 5.97
CA ARG A 29 3.67 -4.86 7.21
C ARG A 29 5.10 -4.35 7.37
N GLU A 30 5.89 -4.35 6.31
CA GLU A 30 7.26 -3.83 6.31
C GLU A 30 7.29 -2.33 6.63
N TYR A 31 6.39 -1.56 6.02
CA TYR A 31 6.24 -0.14 6.29
C TYR A 31 5.90 0.14 7.76
N LEU A 32 4.89 -0.55 8.30
CA LEU A 32 4.48 -0.38 9.69
C LEU A 32 5.60 -0.77 10.67
N ARG A 33 6.36 -1.82 10.37
CA ARG A 33 7.53 -2.22 11.16
C ARG A 33 8.60 -1.15 11.14
N SER A 34 8.97 -0.66 9.97
CA SER A 34 9.96 0.40 9.83
C SER A 34 9.54 1.69 10.53
N ARG A 35 8.26 2.04 10.43
CA ARG A 35 7.70 3.21 11.12
C ARG A 35 7.78 3.06 12.63
N MET A 36 7.40 1.91 13.17
CA MET A 36 7.50 1.63 14.61
C MET A 36 8.95 1.65 15.09
N GLU A 37 9.86 1.10 14.31
CA GLU A 37 11.29 1.13 14.61
C GLU A 37 11.82 2.56 14.69
N ILE A 38 11.51 3.42 13.73
CA ILE A 38 11.88 4.83 13.75
C ILE A 38 11.32 5.52 15.00
N LEU A 39 10.05 5.30 15.34
CA LEU A 39 9.40 5.91 16.50
C LEU A 39 9.99 5.41 17.82
N SER A 40 10.36 4.14 17.93
CA SER A 40 10.89 3.54 19.14
C SER A 40 12.38 3.85 19.35
N THR A 41 13.18 3.88 18.28
CA THR A 41 14.64 4.13 18.36
C THR A 41 14.99 5.61 18.28
N GLY A 42 14.10 6.46 17.76
CA GLY A 42 14.32 7.90 17.66
C GLY A 42 14.46 8.61 19.01
N GLY A 43 13.94 8.03 20.09
CA GLY A 43 14.12 8.51 21.47
C GLY A 43 15.26 7.82 22.22
N ASP A 44 15.78 6.73 21.70
CA ASP A 44 16.85 5.96 22.35
C ASP A 44 18.22 6.49 21.88
N ARG A 45 18.90 7.18 22.77
CA ARG A 45 20.24 7.75 22.56
C ARG A 45 21.33 6.90 23.17
N SER A 46 21.09 5.63 23.30
CA SER A 46 22.12 4.73 23.76
C SER A 46 23.08 4.39 22.62
N ALA A 47 24.34 4.63 22.82
CA ALA A 47 25.40 4.06 22.01
C ALA A 47 25.83 2.74 22.67
N THR A 48 25.75 1.64 21.94
CA THR A 48 26.29 0.37 22.39
C THR A 48 27.74 0.26 21.92
N TYR A 49 28.66 0.08 22.85
CA TYR A 49 30.08 -0.11 22.54
C TYR A 49 30.61 -1.29 23.34
N THR A 50 31.63 -1.94 22.83
CA THR A 50 32.26 -3.10 23.47
C THR A 50 33.56 -2.71 24.14
N VAL A 51 33.67 -2.93 25.46
CA VAL A 51 34.89 -2.73 26.23
C VAL A 51 35.27 -4.06 26.86
N ASN A 52 36.45 -4.55 26.53
CA ASN A 52 36.97 -5.83 27.05
C ASN A 52 36.07 -7.06 26.83
N GLY A 53 35.33 -7.06 25.69
CA GLY A 53 34.38 -8.14 25.33
C GLY A 53 33.02 -8.03 26.00
N GLU A 54 32.76 -7.00 26.80
CA GLU A 54 31.43 -6.70 27.36
C GLU A 54 30.73 -5.58 26.60
N GLU A 55 29.47 -5.80 26.22
CA GLU A 55 28.64 -4.77 25.68
C GLU A 55 28.21 -3.78 26.76
N ARG A 56 28.55 -2.51 26.58
CA ARG A 56 28.11 -1.41 27.42
C ARG A 56 27.19 -0.48 26.65
N ARG A 57 26.13 -0.06 27.31
CA ARG A 57 25.16 0.91 26.79
C ARG A 57 25.30 2.21 27.54
N GLU A 58 25.63 3.28 26.84
CA GLU A 58 25.80 4.61 27.43
C GLU A 58 24.67 5.52 26.94
N TYR A 59 24.00 6.18 27.88
CA TYR A 59 23.03 7.21 27.58
C TYR A 59 23.72 8.57 27.49
N LEU A 60 23.65 9.19 26.31
CA LEU A 60 24.22 10.51 26.10
C LEU A 60 23.41 11.61 26.78
N PRO A 61 24.03 12.62 27.42
CA PRO A 61 23.33 13.68 28.11
C PRO A 61 22.51 14.58 27.18
N THR A 62 21.33 15.02 27.65
CA THR A 62 20.17 15.29 26.80
C THR A 62 19.72 16.74 26.68
N ALA A 63 20.30 17.73 27.36
CA ALA A 63 19.72 19.08 27.45
C ALA A 63 19.56 19.84 26.11
N HIS A 64 20.43 19.63 25.14
CA HIS A 64 20.35 20.29 23.81
C HIS A 64 19.86 19.40 22.67
N ASN A 65 19.60 18.14 22.94
CA ASN A 65 19.37 17.13 21.92
C ASN A 65 17.92 16.65 21.76
N ALA A 66 16.97 17.04 22.60
CA ALA A 66 15.56 16.65 22.47
C ALA A 66 14.96 17.20 21.15
N SER A 67 15.28 18.40 20.79
CA SER A 67 14.88 19.03 19.52
C SER A 67 15.48 18.30 18.30
N ARG A 68 16.76 17.95 18.35
CA ARG A 68 17.43 17.19 17.27
C ARG A 68 16.88 15.77 17.12
N THR A 69 16.49 15.12 18.22
CA THR A 69 15.90 13.78 18.15
C THR A 69 14.54 13.81 17.49
N THR A 70 13.68 14.77 17.84
CA THR A 70 12.38 14.97 17.21
C THR A 70 12.52 15.29 15.73
N GLU A 71 13.48 16.18 15.39
CA GLU A 71 13.80 16.54 14.02
C GLU A 71 14.34 15.34 13.24
N ASN A 72 15.21 14.51 13.81
CA ASN A 72 15.71 13.29 13.20
C ASN A 72 14.60 12.27 12.98
N VAL A 73 13.69 12.07 13.93
CA VAL A 73 12.51 11.22 13.77
C VAL A 73 11.65 11.71 12.63
N ALA A 74 11.32 13.00 12.58
CA ALA A 74 10.52 13.59 11.53
C ALA A 74 11.19 13.43 10.15
N THR A 75 12.49 13.65 10.06
CA THR A 75 13.28 13.49 8.83
C THR A 75 13.27 12.03 8.35
N ARG A 76 13.47 11.07 9.25
CA ARG A 76 13.44 9.63 8.91
C ARG A 76 12.06 9.17 8.52
N LEU A 77 11.00 9.63 9.17
CA LEU A 77 9.62 9.34 8.78
C LEU A 77 9.30 9.93 7.40
N ALA A 78 9.71 11.17 7.13
CA ALA A 78 9.53 11.80 5.84
C ALA A 78 10.28 11.03 4.73
N ALA A 79 11.50 10.57 4.98
CA ALA A 79 12.26 9.75 4.05
C ALA A 79 11.58 8.40 3.79
N LEU A 80 11.05 7.75 4.83
CA LEU A 80 10.27 6.51 4.67
C LEU A 80 9.01 6.74 3.84
N ASP A 81 8.27 7.80 4.12
CA ASP A 81 7.03 8.15 3.42
C ASP A 81 7.25 8.56 1.95
N ALA A 82 8.46 8.97 1.60
CA ALA A 82 8.84 9.29 0.22
C ALA A 82 9.24 8.07 -0.62
N THR A 83 9.33 6.88 -0.03
CA THR A 83 9.73 5.67 -0.76
C THR A 83 8.66 5.23 -1.78
N THR A 84 9.10 4.56 -2.82
CA THR A 84 8.21 3.97 -3.84
C THR A 84 7.25 2.98 -3.23
N ALA A 85 7.68 2.18 -2.25
CA ALA A 85 6.83 1.22 -1.55
C ALA A 85 5.64 1.90 -0.86
N VAL A 86 5.85 3.00 -0.16
CA VAL A 86 4.77 3.77 0.49
C VAL A 86 3.86 4.42 -0.53
N ARG A 87 4.41 4.92 -1.64
CA ARG A 87 3.61 5.45 -2.74
C ARG A 87 2.69 4.38 -3.33
N GLN A 88 3.19 3.16 -3.52
CA GLN A 88 2.39 2.02 -3.97
C GLN A 88 1.28 1.66 -2.97
N ILE A 89 1.60 1.59 -1.68
CA ILE A 89 0.61 1.34 -0.61
C ILE A 89 -0.53 2.36 -0.68
N ARG A 90 -0.21 3.64 -0.74
CA ARG A 90 -1.20 4.71 -0.79
C ARG A 90 -2.05 4.69 -2.07
N ALA A 91 -1.45 4.37 -3.19
CA ALA A 91 -2.17 4.22 -4.46
C ALA A 91 -3.21 3.08 -4.37
N VAL A 92 -2.80 1.93 -3.84
CA VAL A 92 -3.70 0.78 -3.64
C VAL A 92 -4.84 1.11 -2.67
N GLU A 93 -4.54 1.72 -1.54
CA GLU A 93 -5.56 2.08 -0.53
C GLU A 93 -6.59 3.07 -1.07
N ARG A 94 -6.15 4.11 -1.77
CA ARG A 94 -7.07 5.08 -2.41
C ARG A 94 -7.94 4.43 -3.48
N ALA A 95 -7.33 3.68 -4.36
CA ALA A 95 -8.06 3.00 -5.42
C ALA A 95 -9.07 1.99 -4.86
N ARG A 96 -8.70 1.25 -3.81
CA ARG A 96 -9.59 0.29 -3.15
C ARG A 96 -10.79 0.98 -2.51
N TYR A 97 -10.58 2.13 -1.89
CA TYR A 97 -11.66 2.92 -1.30
C TYR A 97 -12.73 3.29 -2.33
N HIS A 98 -12.33 3.66 -3.56
CA HIS A 98 -13.22 4.10 -4.61
C HIS A 98 -13.93 2.98 -5.39
N ILE A 99 -13.60 1.71 -5.20
CA ILE A 99 -14.24 0.59 -5.90
C ILE A 99 -15.77 0.62 -5.75
N GLY A 100 -16.26 0.97 -4.57
CA GLY A 100 -17.68 0.94 -4.22
C GLY A 100 -18.42 2.26 -4.38
N ASP A 101 -17.82 3.27 -5.00
CA ASP A 101 -18.44 4.58 -5.14
C ASP A 101 -19.79 4.50 -5.86
N GLY A 102 -20.80 5.18 -5.29
CA GLY A 102 -22.16 5.20 -5.82
C GLY A 102 -23.00 3.95 -5.51
N LEU A 103 -22.49 2.99 -4.75
CA LEU A 103 -23.21 1.80 -4.33
C LEU A 103 -23.62 1.88 -2.86
N PRO A 104 -24.69 1.15 -2.44
CA PRO A 104 -24.99 0.97 -1.02
C PRO A 104 -23.79 0.39 -0.27
N SER A 105 -23.58 0.82 0.98
CA SER A 105 -22.36 0.49 1.75
C SER A 105 -22.07 -1.02 1.87
N GLU A 106 -23.09 -1.83 2.08
CA GLU A 106 -22.94 -3.29 2.18
C GLU A 106 -22.48 -3.90 0.85
N LEU A 107 -23.07 -3.48 -0.27
CA LEU A 107 -22.66 -3.93 -1.60
C LEU A 107 -21.27 -3.42 -1.97
N ALA A 108 -20.95 -2.18 -1.59
CA ALA A 108 -19.63 -1.60 -1.80
C ALA A 108 -18.54 -2.40 -1.08
N ASP A 109 -18.77 -2.78 0.18
CA ASP A 109 -17.80 -3.57 0.96
C ASP A 109 -17.61 -4.97 0.38
N LYS A 110 -18.69 -5.64 -0.02
CA LYS A 110 -18.63 -6.93 -0.70
C LYS A 110 -17.89 -6.86 -2.03
N LEU A 111 -18.12 -5.80 -2.79
CA LEU A 111 -17.43 -5.57 -4.06
C LEU A 111 -15.95 -5.31 -3.88
N ARG A 112 -15.56 -4.49 -2.90
CA ARG A 112 -14.13 -4.25 -2.57
C ARG A 112 -13.40 -5.55 -2.27
N GLU A 113 -14.00 -6.39 -1.44
CA GLU A 113 -13.41 -7.68 -1.08
C GLU A 113 -13.36 -8.63 -2.29
N ALA A 114 -14.42 -8.72 -3.06
CA ALA A 114 -14.48 -9.56 -4.25
C ALA A 114 -13.45 -9.14 -5.32
N VAL A 115 -13.31 -7.86 -5.59
CA VAL A 115 -12.28 -7.34 -6.50
C VAL A 115 -10.88 -7.66 -5.97
N TRP A 116 -10.67 -7.50 -4.67
CA TRP A 116 -9.40 -7.83 -4.03
C TRP A 116 -9.03 -9.30 -4.22
N MET A 117 -9.93 -10.21 -3.91
CA MET A 117 -9.72 -11.65 -4.08
C MET A 117 -9.45 -12.03 -5.53
N ASN A 118 -10.20 -11.46 -6.46
CA ASN A 118 -9.99 -11.70 -7.90
C ASN A 118 -8.61 -11.20 -8.37
N CYS A 119 -8.14 -10.07 -7.87
CA CYS A 119 -6.80 -9.56 -8.19
C CYS A 119 -5.68 -10.43 -7.61
N MET A 120 -5.90 -11.06 -6.45
CA MET A 120 -4.93 -11.98 -5.84
C MET A 120 -4.76 -13.25 -6.68
N ASP A 121 -5.86 -13.88 -7.07
CA ASP A 121 -5.88 -15.06 -7.93
C ASP A 121 -7.17 -15.14 -8.75
N GLY A 122 -7.12 -14.63 -9.97
CA GLY A 122 -8.28 -14.58 -10.86
C GLY A 122 -8.77 -15.95 -11.36
N ARG A 123 -7.92 -16.98 -11.32
CA ARG A 123 -8.31 -18.34 -11.68
C ARG A 123 -9.08 -19.02 -10.54
N LYS A 124 -8.62 -18.81 -9.32
CA LYS A 124 -9.25 -19.36 -8.12
C LYS A 124 -10.55 -18.63 -7.78
N TYR A 125 -10.58 -17.32 -7.98
CA TYR A 125 -11.71 -16.44 -7.62
C TYR A 125 -12.26 -15.68 -8.84
N PRO A 126 -12.81 -16.36 -9.86
CA PRO A 126 -13.56 -15.70 -10.93
C PRO A 126 -14.86 -15.12 -10.36
N PHE A 127 -15.50 -14.20 -11.09
CA PHE A 127 -16.73 -13.54 -10.66
C PHE A 127 -17.80 -14.55 -10.17
N GLU A 128 -17.95 -15.67 -10.88
CA GLU A 128 -18.95 -16.69 -10.59
C GLU A 128 -18.76 -17.38 -9.22
N ARG A 129 -17.56 -17.35 -8.67
CA ARG A 129 -17.23 -17.90 -7.35
C ARG A 129 -17.27 -16.88 -6.22
N LEU A 130 -17.41 -15.61 -6.53
CA LEU A 130 -17.38 -14.53 -5.54
C LEU A 130 -18.75 -14.21 -4.95
N TYR A 131 -19.83 -14.71 -5.56
CA TYR A 131 -21.21 -14.59 -5.08
C TYR A 131 -21.63 -13.15 -4.75
N VAL A 132 -21.27 -12.19 -5.59
CA VAL A 132 -21.64 -10.78 -5.40
C VAL A 132 -23.07 -10.58 -5.90
N VAL A 133 -24.03 -10.73 -5.00
CA VAL A 133 -25.45 -10.59 -5.29
C VAL A 133 -25.78 -9.12 -5.60
N GLY A 134 -26.56 -8.90 -6.66
CA GLY A 134 -27.00 -7.56 -7.06
C GLY A 134 -26.03 -6.83 -7.98
N LEU A 135 -24.98 -7.50 -8.45
CA LEU A 135 -24.03 -6.95 -9.39
C LEU A 135 -23.86 -7.86 -10.60
N GLU A 136 -23.87 -7.27 -11.80
CA GLU A 136 -23.61 -8.00 -13.04
C GLU A 136 -22.10 -8.22 -13.25
N ARG A 137 -21.77 -9.31 -13.92
CA ARG A 137 -20.39 -9.65 -14.30
C ARG A 137 -19.65 -8.51 -15.01
N THR A 138 -20.32 -7.88 -15.97
CA THR A 138 -19.76 -6.75 -16.74
C THR A 138 -19.41 -5.57 -15.83
N THR A 139 -20.30 -5.24 -14.89
CA THR A 139 -20.08 -4.17 -13.91
C THR A 139 -18.93 -4.51 -12.97
N PHE A 140 -18.84 -5.75 -12.51
CA PHE A 140 -17.73 -6.22 -11.69
C PHE A 140 -16.38 -6.01 -12.37
N TYR A 141 -16.22 -6.51 -13.59
CA TYR A 141 -14.95 -6.38 -14.31
C TYR A 141 -14.64 -4.94 -14.70
N ARG A 142 -15.66 -4.11 -14.98
CA ARG A 142 -15.47 -2.68 -15.17
C ARG A 142 -14.89 -2.02 -13.92
N ARG A 143 -15.46 -2.26 -12.76
CA ARG A 143 -14.97 -1.73 -11.47
C ARG A 143 -13.56 -2.22 -11.13
N ARG A 144 -13.28 -3.49 -11.40
CA ARG A 144 -11.94 -4.05 -11.28
C ARG A 144 -10.94 -3.34 -12.20
N ASN A 145 -11.30 -3.11 -13.43
CA ASN A 145 -10.43 -2.42 -14.39
C ASN A 145 -10.20 -0.96 -14.00
N GLU A 146 -11.21 -0.26 -13.52
CA GLU A 146 -11.10 1.09 -12.97
C GLU A 146 -10.13 1.13 -11.78
N PHE A 147 -10.24 0.18 -10.87
CA PHE A 147 -9.32 0.02 -9.74
C PHE A 147 -7.85 -0.11 -10.20
N LEU A 148 -7.59 -1.02 -11.11
CA LEU A 148 -6.23 -1.23 -11.64
C LEU A 148 -5.73 0.01 -12.39
N ARG A 149 -6.60 0.67 -13.15
CA ARG A 149 -6.27 1.88 -13.90
C ARG A 149 -5.93 3.05 -13.00
N GLN A 150 -6.64 3.24 -11.92
CA GLN A 150 -6.35 4.29 -10.95
C GLN A 150 -4.96 4.10 -10.32
N ILE A 151 -4.60 2.88 -9.94
CA ILE A 151 -3.25 2.58 -9.43
C ILE A 151 -2.20 2.88 -10.50
N ALA A 152 -2.43 2.44 -11.75
CA ALA A 152 -1.51 2.70 -12.85
C ALA A 152 -1.27 4.20 -13.06
N ALA A 153 -2.34 5.00 -13.04
CA ALA A 153 -2.27 6.45 -13.20
C ALA A 153 -1.49 7.11 -12.04
N GLU A 154 -1.77 6.73 -10.80
CA GLU A 154 -1.06 7.27 -9.63
C GLU A 154 0.42 6.90 -9.60
N MET A 155 0.77 5.75 -10.16
CA MET A 155 2.16 5.29 -10.28
C MET A 155 2.86 5.81 -11.54
N GLY A 156 2.16 6.52 -12.42
CA GLY A 156 2.72 7.02 -13.66
C GLY A 156 3.04 5.92 -14.69
N LEU A 157 2.31 4.80 -14.65
CA LEU A 157 2.48 3.66 -15.56
C LEU A 157 1.60 3.76 -16.80
N PHE A 158 0.68 4.72 -16.80
CA PHE A 158 -0.33 4.86 -17.87
C PHE A 158 -0.75 6.32 -18.02
#